data_80ed0a9111e9994ad757ba67cc1d7b66
#
_entry.id   80ed0a9111e9994ad757ba67cc1d7b66
#
_cell.length_a   1.000
_cell.length_b   1.000
_cell.length_c   1.000
_cell.angle_alpha   90.00
_cell.angle_beta   90.00
_cell.angle_gamma   90.00
#
_symmetry.space_group_name_H-M   'P 1'
#
loop_
_entity.id
_entity.type
_entity.pdbx_description
1 polymer ?
#
loop_
_entity_poly.entity_id
_entity_poly.type
_entity_poly.pdbx_seq_one_letter_code
_entity_poly.pdbx_strand_id
1 'polypeptide(L)'
;QRLVKTYTLSPEVDPDELKEEDFSYDGYLYTWAYTTKVEHPYLESKTVTETVTVNTAKNDLAQILAELSPSMPYEKDGFSGELALDHTTLSTEASGYTTKYSKTTETKVIGNLDRNDMSYVPATTVKNGKTLALANVEWQVTGTALVGEALVPAQYQAVATYSASSSYQAATGYVTTAEYHGTVTSEGVDSITYTVVYTGSEIVPVKTHIWDNGSLAAPLLIIAAVLLCAG
;
A
#
# COMPACT_ATOMS: atom_id res chain seq x y z
N GLN A 1 4.39 -41.66 -45.42
CA GLN A 1 4.35 -40.21 -45.59
C GLN A 1 4.05 -39.54 -44.25
N ARG A 2 4.38 -38.24 -44.08
CA ARG A 2 4.07 -37.49 -42.85
C ARG A 2 3.28 -36.24 -43.22
N LEU A 3 2.23 -35.96 -42.46
CA LEU A 3 1.47 -34.69 -42.53
C LEU A 3 1.66 -33.98 -41.20
N VAL A 4 1.93 -32.67 -41.26
CA VAL A 4 2.16 -31.84 -40.09
C VAL A 4 1.19 -30.69 -40.12
N LYS A 5 0.44 -30.48 -39.03
CA LYS A 5 -0.43 -29.34 -38.79
C LYS A 5 0.08 -28.52 -37.63
N THR A 6 0.17 -27.22 -37.77
CA THR A 6 0.66 -26.32 -36.72
C THR A 6 -0.43 -25.33 -36.33
N TYR A 7 -0.67 -25.18 -35.02
CA TYR A 7 -1.67 -24.29 -34.43
C TYR A 7 -1.00 -23.42 -33.37
N THR A 8 -1.23 -22.13 -33.40
CA THR A 8 -0.84 -21.22 -32.32
C THR A 8 -2.11 -20.75 -31.62
N LEU A 9 -2.27 -21.13 -30.36
CA LEU A 9 -3.52 -21.00 -29.61
C LEU A 9 -3.28 -20.41 -28.21
N SER A 10 -4.35 -19.97 -27.58
CA SER A 10 -4.34 -19.58 -26.17
C SER A 10 -3.95 -20.76 -25.27
N PRO A 11 -3.29 -20.51 -24.14
CA PRO A 11 -2.90 -21.56 -23.17
C PRO A 11 -4.07 -22.38 -22.62
N GLU A 12 -5.30 -21.85 -22.71
CA GLU A 12 -6.52 -22.50 -22.18
C GLU A 12 -7.07 -23.62 -23.07
N VAL A 13 -6.55 -23.76 -24.31
CA VAL A 13 -7.05 -24.75 -25.26
C VAL A 13 -6.48 -26.13 -24.91
N ASP A 14 -7.38 -27.13 -24.83
CA ASP A 14 -6.98 -28.52 -24.62
C ASP A 14 -6.28 -29.08 -25.90
N PRO A 15 -5.03 -29.55 -25.82
CA PRO A 15 -4.33 -30.13 -26.97
C PRO A 15 -5.00 -31.36 -27.54
N ASP A 16 -5.81 -32.09 -26.75
CA ASP A 16 -6.53 -33.27 -27.24
C ASP A 16 -7.63 -32.93 -28.25
N GLU A 17 -8.17 -31.71 -28.24
CA GLU A 17 -9.12 -31.20 -29.22
C GLU A 17 -8.50 -31.02 -30.62
N LEU A 18 -7.18 -30.93 -30.72
CA LEU A 18 -6.46 -30.76 -31.98
C LEU A 18 -6.19 -32.09 -32.69
N LYS A 19 -6.47 -33.19 -32.02
CA LYS A 19 -6.32 -34.54 -32.58
C LYS A 19 -7.53 -34.89 -33.41
N GLU A 20 -7.34 -34.96 -34.73
CA GLU A 20 -8.39 -35.43 -35.64
C GLU A 20 -8.46 -36.96 -35.65
N GLU A 21 -9.65 -37.51 -35.91
CA GLU A 21 -9.81 -38.92 -36.22
C GLU A 21 -9.03 -39.26 -37.51
N ASP A 22 -8.83 -40.56 -37.76
CA ASP A 22 -8.12 -41.05 -38.94
C ASP A 22 -8.84 -40.55 -40.22
N PHE A 23 -8.08 -39.96 -41.10
CA PHE A 23 -8.62 -39.35 -42.34
C PHE A 23 -7.81 -39.73 -43.57
N SER A 24 -8.46 -39.75 -44.73
CA SER A 24 -7.82 -40.05 -46.03
C SER A 24 -7.54 -38.75 -46.78
N TYR A 25 -6.32 -38.55 -47.24
CA TYR A 25 -5.91 -37.45 -48.09
C TYR A 25 -4.83 -37.90 -49.09
N ASP A 26 -4.95 -37.51 -50.35
CA ASP A 26 -4.02 -37.75 -51.46
C ASP A 26 -3.56 -39.23 -51.58
N GLY A 27 -4.52 -40.16 -51.41
CA GLY A 27 -4.27 -41.59 -51.54
C GLY A 27 -3.59 -42.27 -50.29
N TYR A 28 -3.51 -41.56 -49.20
CA TYR A 28 -2.99 -42.04 -47.91
C TYR A 28 -4.04 -41.97 -46.81
N LEU A 29 -4.03 -42.97 -45.92
CA LEU A 29 -4.77 -42.92 -44.66
C LEU A 29 -3.82 -42.39 -43.59
N TYR A 30 -4.18 -41.27 -43.00
CA TYR A 30 -3.40 -40.59 -41.96
C TYR A 30 -3.97 -40.92 -40.59
N THR A 31 -3.07 -41.38 -39.73
CA THR A 31 -3.32 -41.62 -38.30
C THR A 31 -2.45 -40.72 -37.46
N TRP A 32 -2.99 -40.23 -36.32
CA TRP A 32 -2.24 -39.40 -35.37
C TRP A 32 -1.01 -40.17 -34.85
N ALA A 33 0.13 -39.51 -34.86
CA ALA A 33 1.38 -40.08 -34.35
C ALA A 33 1.78 -39.45 -32.97
N TYR A 34 1.87 -38.14 -32.94
CA TYR A 34 2.15 -37.38 -31.71
C TYR A 34 1.87 -35.90 -31.91
N THR A 35 1.78 -35.20 -30.74
CA THR A 35 1.69 -33.73 -30.68
C THR A 35 2.84 -33.20 -29.84
N THR A 36 3.52 -32.15 -30.31
CA THR A 36 4.48 -31.39 -29.53
C THR A 36 3.95 -30.01 -29.22
N LYS A 37 4.41 -29.40 -28.12
CA LYS A 37 4.07 -28.03 -27.75
C LYS A 37 5.30 -27.18 -27.54
N VAL A 38 5.21 -25.90 -27.90
CA VAL A 38 6.18 -24.85 -27.59
C VAL A 38 5.42 -23.69 -26.98
N GLU A 39 5.76 -23.35 -25.75
CA GLU A 39 5.18 -22.23 -25.03
C GLU A 39 5.89 -20.92 -25.39
N HIS A 40 5.13 -19.86 -25.60
CA HIS A 40 5.62 -18.51 -25.83
C HIS A 40 5.36 -17.68 -24.58
N PRO A 41 6.35 -17.54 -23.68
CA PRO A 41 6.20 -16.77 -22.46
C PRO A 41 6.17 -15.28 -22.77
N TYR A 42 5.45 -14.52 -21.92
CA TYR A 42 5.52 -13.07 -21.89
C TYR A 42 6.09 -12.61 -20.53
N LEU A 43 6.73 -11.46 -20.53
CA LEU A 43 7.16 -10.74 -19.36
C LEU A 43 6.88 -9.25 -19.59
N GLU A 44 5.95 -8.70 -18.83
CA GLU A 44 5.64 -7.28 -18.84
C GLU A 44 6.13 -6.64 -17.55
N SER A 45 6.55 -5.38 -17.62
CA SER A 45 6.97 -4.61 -16.46
C SER A 45 6.43 -3.19 -16.52
N LYS A 46 6.07 -2.66 -15.35
CA LYS A 46 5.66 -1.25 -15.21
C LYS A 46 6.17 -0.68 -13.89
N THR A 47 6.40 0.63 -13.87
CA THR A 47 6.69 1.36 -12.63
C THR A 47 5.38 1.77 -11.96
N VAL A 48 5.28 1.54 -10.65
CA VAL A 48 4.11 1.86 -9.84
C VAL A 48 4.52 2.77 -8.70
N THR A 49 3.62 3.68 -8.34
CA THR A 49 3.70 4.55 -7.16
C THR A 49 2.44 4.34 -6.33
N GLU A 50 2.61 4.07 -5.03
CA GLU A 50 1.53 3.98 -4.04
C GLU A 50 1.78 5.01 -2.94
N THR A 51 0.72 5.69 -2.48
CA THR A 51 0.79 6.66 -1.39
C THR A 51 0.27 6.03 -0.11
N VAL A 52 1.05 6.11 0.96
CA VAL A 52 0.68 5.64 2.29
C VAL A 52 0.58 6.83 3.24
N THR A 53 -0.37 6.78 4.16
CA THR A 53 -0.58 7.82 5.17
C THR A 53 -0.49 7.21 6.57
N VAL A 54 0.32 7.83 7.43
CA VAL A 54 0.48 7.44 8.83
C VAL A 54 0.19 8.61 9.78
N ASN A 55 -0.27 8.29 10.99
CA ASN A 55 -0.59 9.27 12.02
C ASN A 55 0.40 9.14 13.18
N THR A 56 0.92 10.28 13.64
CA THR A 56 1.83 10.34 14.79
C THR A 56 1.40 11.40 15.80
N ALA A 57 1.74 11.23 17.07
CA ALA A 57 1.45 12.20 18.11
C ALA A 57 2.36 13.44 18.03
N LYS A 58 3.53 13.31 17.40
CA LYS A 58 4.53 14.36 17.27
C LYS A 58 5.07 14.40 15.84
N ASN A 59 5.48 15.58 15.40
CA ASN A 59 6.27 15.73 14.18
C ASN A 59 7.74 15.38 14.49
N ASP A 60 8.00 14.07 14.59
CA ASP A 60 9.30 13.51 14.90
C ASP A 60 9.63 12.45 13.86
N LEU A 61 10.70 12.66 13.12
CA LEU A 61 11.07 11.79 11.99
C LEU A 61 11.30 10.33 12.42
N ALA A 62 11.86 10.09 13.62
CA ALA A 62 12.09 8.73 14.09
C ALA A 62 10.78 8.00 14.38
N GLN A 63 9.77 8.70 14.93
CA GLN A 63 8.43 8.15 15.14
C GLN A 63 7.72 7.90 13.81
N ILE A 64 7.82 8.81 12.87
CA ILE A 64 7.22 8.66 11.53
C ILE A 64 7.82 7.44 10.82
N LEU A 65 9.14 7.31 10.80
CA LEU A 65 9.83 6.18 10.15
C LEU A 65 9.60 4.84 10.86
N ALA A 66 9.26 4.86 12.15
CA ALA A 66 8.89 3.64 12.87
C ALA A 66 7.50 3.08 12.43
N GLU A 67 6.61 3.96 11.94
CA GLU A 67 5.29 3.57 11.43
C GLU A 67 5.30 3.21 9.92
N LEU A 68 6.38 3.54 9.21
CA LEU A 68 6.54 3.27 7.79
C LEU A 68 7.47 2.08 7.58
N SER A 69 6.99 1.07 6.86
CA SER A 69 7.87 -0.03 6.42
C SER A 69 8.88 0.46 5.38
N PRO A 70 10.11 -0.07 5.33
CA PRO A 70 11.09 0.31 4.31
C PRO A 70 10.65 -0.10 2.90
N SER A 71 9.81 -1.13 2.79
CA SER A 71 9.20 -1.58 1.54
C SER A 71 7.81 -2.15 1.80
N MET A 72 7.02 -2.29 0.74
CA MET A 72 5.69 -2.91 0.77
C MET A 72 5.48 -3.82 -0.44
N PRO A 73 4.80 -4.97 -0.28
CA PRO A 73 4.43 -5.82 -1.40
C PRO A 73 3.34 -5.15 -2.25
N TYR A 74 3.41 -5.39 -3.54
CA TYR A 74 2.40 -4.99 -4.51
C TYR A 74 1.88 -6.21 -5.26
N GLU A 75 0.56 -6.37 -5.30
CA GLU A 75 -0.11 -7.46 -6.02
C GLU A 75 -1.47 -6.95 -6.53
N LYS A 76 -1.50 -6.45 -7.76
CA LYS A 76 -2.71 -5.93 -8.41
C LYS A 76 -2.67 -6.19 -9.92
N ASP A 77 -3.82 -6.55 -10.49
CA ASP A 77 -4.01 -6.70 -11.94
C ASP A 77 -3.02 -7.67 -12.60
N GLY A 78 -2.64 -8.75 -11.92
CA GLY A 78 -1.68 -9.73 -12.42
C GLY A 78 -0.21 -9.27 -12.34
N PHE A 79 0.06 -8.06 -11.83
CA PHE A 79 1.41 -7.58 -11.57
C PHE A 79 1.78 -7.78 -10.10
N SER A 80 2.99 -8.24 -9.87
CA SER A 80 3.56 -8.41 -8.54
C SER A 80 4.96 -7.84 -8.44
N GLY A 81 5.35 -7.44 -7.22
CA GLY A 81 6.66 -6.88 -6.93
C GLY A 81 6.75 -6.26 -5.55
N GLU A 82 7.81 -5.53 -5.32
CA GLU A 82 8.07 -4.82 -4.07
C GLU A 82 8.29 -3.34 -4.36
N LEU A 83 7.62 -2.47 -3.60
CA LEU A 83 7.76 -1.02 -3.68
C LEU A 83 8.60 -0.54 -2.50
N ALA A 84 9.63 0.26 -2.76
CA ALA A 84 10.49 0.86 -1.76
C ALA A 84 10.00 2.25 -1.35
N LEU A 85 10.15 2.59 -0.07
CA LEU A 85 9.84 3.92 0.46
C LEU A 85 10.77 4.98 -0.14
N ASP A 86 10.20 6.02 -0.73
CA ASP A 86 10.93 7.23 -1.10
C ASP A 86 10.90 8.24 0.06
N HIS A 87 12.00 8.31 0.81
CA HIS A 87 12.15 9.23 1.94
C HIS A 87 12.08 10.70 1.55
N THR A 88 12.24 11.04 0.27
CA THR A 88 12.21 12.43 -0.21
C THR A 88 10.79 12.96 -0.39
N THR A 89 9.79 12.07 -0.40
CA THR A 89 8.37 12.41 -0.58
C THR A 89 7.62 12.63 0.75
N LEU A 90 8.30 12.43 1.89
CA LEU A 90 7.68 12.60 3.20
C LEU A 90 7.13 14.02 3.39
N SER A 91 5.83 14.14 3.57
CA SER A 91 5.14 15.40 3.85
C SER A 91 4.30 15.25 5.11
N THR A 92 4.58 16.10 6.11
CA THR A 92 3.91 16.03 7.41
C THR A 92 3.14 17.32 7.70
N GLU A 93 1.88 17.17 8.04
CA GLU A 93 0.98 18.27 8.42
C GLU A 93 0.32 18.00 9.76
N ALA A 94 -0.08 19.06 10.48
CA ALA A 94 -0.84 18.90 11.70
C ALA A 94 -2.26 18.40 11.38
N SER A 95 -2.70 17.35 12.07
CA SER A 95 -4.05 16.77 11.91
C SER A 95 -5.17 17.64 12.49
N GLY A 96 -4.82 18.62 13.35
CA GLY A 96 -5.74 19.55 13.97
C GLY A 96 -5.04 20.36 15.04
N TYR A 97 -5.77 21.33 15.63
CA TYR A 97 -5.25 22.21 16.66
C TYR A 97 -6.20 22.28 17.83
N THR A 98 -5.63 22.46 19.03
CA THR A 98 -6.34 22.77 20.26
C THR A 98 -5.74 24.01 20.90
N THR A 99 -6.60 24.85 21.52
CA THR A 99 -6.14 26.04 22.26
C THR A 99 -5.64 25.62 23.63
N LYS A 100 -4.38 25.87 23.91
CA LYS A 100 -3.80 25.74 25.25
C LYS A 100 -3.62 27.11 25.90
N TYR A 101 -3.76 27.14 27.22
CA TYR A 101 -3.61 28.34 28.01
C TYR A 101 -2.37 28.21 28.89
N SER A 102 -1.63 29.33 29.00
CA SER A 102 -0.49 29.47 29.90
C SER A 102 -0.71 30.67 30.80
N LYS A 103 -0.49 30.51 32.10
CA LYS A 103 -0.56 31.58 33.09
C LYS A 103 0.83 31.88 33.60
N THR A 104 1.24 33.14 33.48
CA THR A 104 2.48 33.66 34.09
C THR A 104 2.12 34.42 35.35
N THR A 105 2.81 34.17 36.45
CA THR A 105 2.62 34.84 37.75
C THR A 105 3.92 35.39 38.24
N GLU A 106 3.81 36.48 39.03
CA GLU A 106 4.90 37.08 39.82
C GLU A 106 4.36 37.66 41.11
N THR A 107 5.08 37.47 42.21
CA THR A 107 4.74 38.04 43.50
C THR A 107 5.77 39.07 43.85
N LYS A 108 5.33 40.27 44.29
CA LYS A 108 6.17 41.35 44.81
C LYS A 108 5.71 41.75 46.20
N VAL A 109 6.69 41.98 47.06
CA VAL A 109 6.47 42.51 48.41
C VAL A 109 6.81 43.99 48.42
N ILE A 110 5.83 44.81 48.83
CA ILE A 110 5.96 46.25 49.00
C ILE A 110 5.87 46.51 50.48
N GLY A 111 6.99 46.86 51.10
CA GLY A 111 7.09 47.05 52.56
C GLY A 111 7.13 48.52 52.99
N ASN A 112 7.21 48.72 54.31
CA ASN A 112 7.31 50.02 54.97
C ASN A 112 6.15 50.95 54.67
N LEU A 113 4.94 50.40 54.62
CA LEU A 113 3.72 51.18 54.37
C LEU A 113 3.09 51.63 55.67
N ASP A 114 2.64 52.86 55.73
CA ASP A 114 2.00 53.48 56.92
C ASP A 114 0.53 53.04 57.06
N ARG A 115 -0.07 52.51 56.02
CA ARG A 115 -1.45 52.01 55.94
C ARG A 115 -1.64 51.00 54.88
N ASN A 116 -2.73 50.23 54.92
CA ASN A 116 -3.15 49.25 53.93
C ASN A 116 -3.96 49.91 52.80
N ASP A 117 -3.29 50.69 51.95
CA ASP A 117 -3.92 51.45 50.88
C ASP A 117 -3.46 50.90 49.49
N MET A 118 -4.42 50.60 48.64
CA MET A 118 -4.16 50.06 47.31
C MET A 118 -3.39 51.03 46.40
N SER A 119 -3.38 52.34 46.70
CA SER A 119 -2.60 53.35 45.96
C SER A 119 -1.10 53.08 45.97
N TYR A 120 -0.59 52.32 46.97
CA TYR A 120 0.80 51.93 47.06
C TYR A 120 1.16 50.74 46.16
N VAL A 121 0.18 50.01 45.67
CA VAL A 121 0.39 48.82 44.89
C VAL A 121 0.23 49.11 43.38
N PRO A 122 1.28 48.98 42.58
CA PRO A 122 1.18 49.16 41.13
C PRO A 122 0.13 48.26 40.50
N ALA A 123 -0.68 48.77 39.59
CA ALA A 123 -1.70 47.98 38.88
C ALA A 123 -1.09 46.94 37.96
N THR A 124 0.16 47.13 37.52
CA THR A 124 0.87 46.19 36.63
C THR A 124 2.33 46.03 37.00
N THR A 125 2.91 44.93 36.54
CA THR A 125 4.37 44.70 36.59
C THR A 125 4.84 44.07 35.28
N VAL A 126 6.14 44.05 35.01
CA VAL A 126 6.75 43.42 33.85
C VAL A 126 7.64 42.26 34.25
N LYS A 127 7.43 41.07 33.67
CA LYS A 127 8.26 39.91 33.85
C LYS A 127 8.62 39.32 32.48
N ASN A 128 9.92 39.22 32.20
CA ASN A 128 10.42 38.69 30.92
C ASN A 128 9.78 39.37 29.69
N GLY A 129 9.64 40.70 29.74
CA GLY A 129 9.02 41.50 28.65
C GLY A 129 7.51 41.41 28.56
N LYS A 130 6.84 40.65 29.47
CA LYS A 130 5.38 40.53 29.49
C LYS A 130 4.82 41.35 30.63
N THR A 131 3.82 42.19 30.32
CA THR A 131 3.06 42.94 31.32
C THR A 131 2.06 42.03 32.01
N LEU A 132 2.11 41.99 33.33
CA LEU A 132 1.19 41.26 34.20
C LEU A 132 0.34 42.27 34.97
N ALA A 133 -0.97 41.99 35.02
CA ALA A 133 -1.91 42.79 35.83
C ALA A 133 -1.98 42.28 37.25
N LEU A 134 -2.26 43.19 38.18
CA LEU A 134 -2.49 42.85 39.59
C LEU A 134 -3.69 41.91 39.70
N ALA A 135 -3.48 40.74 40.33
CA ALA A 135 -4.49 39.70 40.52
C ALA A 135 -4.96 39.57 41.97
N ASN A 136 -4.05 39.81 42.94
CA ASN A 136 -4.37 39.75 44.37
C ASN A 136 -3.40 40.58 45.16
N VAL A 137 -3.86 41.08 46.32
CA VAL A 137 -3.01 41.74 47.34
C VAL A 137 -3.37 41.21 48.71
N GLU A 138 -2.38 40.71 49.42
CA GLU A 138 -2.48 40.31 50.81
C GLU A 138 -1.74 41.35 51.69
N TRP A 139 -2.45 41.90 52.67
CA TRP A 139 -1.89 42.87 53.59
C TRP A 139 -1.40 42.18 54.87
N GLN A 140 -0.18 42.47 55.27
CA GLN A 140 0.42 41.93 56.48
C GLN A 140 0.86 43.11 57.37
N VAL A 141 0.54 42.99 58.67
CA VAL A 141 1.00 43.99 59.67
C VAL A 141 2.46 43.62 60.02
N THR A 142 3.37 44.56 59.85
CA THR A 142 4.78 44.38 60.09
C THR A 142 5.26 45.14 61.33
N GLY A 143 4.44 46.05 61.85
CA GLY A 143 4.73 46.81 63.04
C GLY A 143 3.50 47.36 63.73
N THR A 144 3.57 47.56 65.03
CA THR A 144 2.52 48.13 65.90
C THR A 144 2.99 49.36 66.59
N ALA A 145 2.10 50.27 66.94
CA ALA A 145 2.36 51.43 67.83
C ALA A 145 1.40 51.38 69.02
N LEU A 146 1.83 51.95 70.10
CA LEU A 146 1.01 52.10 71.32
C LEU A 146 0.24 53.40 71.21
N VAL A 147 -1.08 53.30 71.24
CA VAL A 147 -1.98 54.48 71.30
C VAL A 147 -2.84 54.35 72.53
N GLY A 148 -2.52 55.14 73.56
CA GLY A 148 -3.04 54.92 74.91
C GLY A 148 -2.51 53.62 75.51
N GLU A 149 -3.42 52.70 75.86
CA GLU A 149 -3.09 51.36 76.36
C GLU A 149 -3.25 50.26 75.33
N ALA A 150 -3.61 50.58 74.07
CA ALA A 150 -3.87 49.67 73.04
C ALA A 150 -2.73 49.62 71.99
N LEU A 151 -2.33 48.40 71.56
CA LEU A 151 -1.46 48.19 70.40
C LEU A 151 -2.30 48.25 69.16
N VAL A 152 -1.96 49.17 68.26
CA VAL A 152 -2.60 49.28 66.91
C VAL A 152 -1.57 49.01 65.83
N PRO A 153 -2.03 48.44 64.68
CA PRO A 153 -1.18 48.30 63.52
C PRO A 153 -0.65 49.67 63.05
N ALA A 154 0.66 49.81 62.88
CA ALA A 154 1.30 51.06 62.45
C ALA A 154 2.19 50.91 61.20
N GLN A 155 2.55 49.69 60.86
CA GLN A 155 3.29 49.41 59.65
C GLN A 155 2.72 48.19 58.98
N TYR A 156 2.72 48.23 57.65
CA TYR A 156 2.16 47.21 56.82
C TYR A 156 3.14 46.85 55.68
N GLN A 157 2.97 45.64 55.15
CA GLN A 157 3.48 45.27 53.83
C GLN A 157 2.36 44.69 52.99
N ALA A 158 2.42 44.95 51.68
CA ALA A 158 1.56 44.32 50.67
C ALA A 158 2.29 43.24 49.94
N VAL A 159 1.73 42.02 49.92
CA VAL A 159 2.18 40.92 49.10
C VAL A 159 1.29 40.89 47.85
N ALA A 160 1.78 41.52 46.77
CA ALA A 160 1.03 41.70 45.54
C ALA A 160 1.35 40.57 44.53
N THR A 161 0.31 39.83 44.11
CA THR A 161 0.43 38.79 43.09
C THR A 161 -0.10 39.35 41.76
N TYR A 162 0.76 39.30 40.76
CA TYR A 162 0.45 39.72 39.41
C TYR A 162 0.31 38.50 38.50
N SER A 163 -0.57 38.52 37.49
CA SER A 163 -0.72 37.46 36.54
C SER A 163 -1.13 37.99 35.15
N ALA A 164 -0.75 37.19 34.16
CA ALA A 164 -1.25 37.33 32.79
C ALA A 164 -1.47 35.95 32.19
N SER A 165 -2.56 35.78 31.47
CA SER A 165 -2.85 34.61 30.71
C SER A 165 -2.53 34.86 29.24
N SER A 166 -2.08 33.80 28.55
CA SER A 166 -1.92 33.77 27.11
C SER A 166 -2.42 32.45 26.59
N SER A 167 -2.94 32.45 25.38
CA SER A 167 -3.32 31.23 24.68
C SER A 167 -2.42 31.02 23.47
N TYR A 168 -2.24 29.77 23.10
CA TYR A 168 -1.54 29.37 21.88
C TYR A 168 -2.20 28.12 21.28
N GLN A 169 -2.06 27.98 19.97
CA GLN A 169 -2.53 26.78 19.27
C GLN A 169 -1.46 25.70 19.36
N ALA A 170 -1.86 24.50 19.81
CA ALA A 170 -1.02 23.33 19.84
C ALA A 170 -1.61 22.27 18.92
N ALA A 171 -0.78 21.64 18.07
CA ALA A 171 -1.23 20.54 17.25
C ALA A 171 -1.74 19.39 18.12
N THR A 172 -2.80 18.72 17.69
CA THR A 172 -3.38 17.54 18.36
C THR A 172 -2.76 16.24 17.91
N GLY A 173 -2.10 16.26 16.76
CA GLY A 173 -1.40 15.13 16.13
C GLY A 173 -0.88 15.57 14.77
N TYR A 174 -0.30 14.63 14.06
CA TYR A 174 0.27 14.87 12.72
C TYR A 174 -0.09 13.73 11.79
N VAL A 175 -0.31 14.07 10.53
CA VAL A 175 -0.52 13.15 9.40
C VAL A 175 0.67 13.27 8.49
N THR A 176 1.32 12.16 8.19
CA THR A 176 2.43 12.11 7.23
C THR A 176 2.01 11.26 6.04
N THR A 177 2.19 11.80 4.85
CA THR A 177 2.09 11.05 3.58
C THR A 177 3.47 10.68 3.10
N ALA A 178 3.60 9.48 2.52
CA ALA A 178 4.82 8.95 1.94
C ALA A 178 4.49 8.20 0.66
N GLU A 179 5.36 8.26 -0.33
CA GLU A 179 5.24 7.50 -1.57
C GLU A 179 6.20 6.31 -1.57
N TYR A 180 5.72 5.21 -2.15
CA TYR A 180 6.47 3.99 -2.41
C TYR A 180 6.56 3.78 -3.91
N HIS A 181 7.76 3.53 -4.41
CA HIS A 181 8.00 3.31 -5.83
C HIS A 181 8.65 1.95 -6.07
N GLY A 182 8.30 1.33 -7.18
CA GLY A 182 8.94 0.08 -7.61
C GLY A 182 8.55 -0.32 -9.01
N THR A 183 9.35 -1.22 -9.57
CA THR A 183 9.00 -1.91 -10.81
C THR A 183 8.35 -3.23 -10.46
N VAL A 184 7.16 -3.45 -11.00
CA VAL A 184 6.38 -4.68 -10.83
C VAL A 184 6.30 -5.41 -12.15
N THR A 185 6.22 -6.73 -12.10
CA THR A 185 6.22 -7.60 -13.27
C THR A 185 4.97 -8.45 -13.33
N SER A 186 4.53 -8.74 -14.55
CA SER A 186 3.54 -9.76 -14.87
C SER A 186 4.16 -10.74 -15.85
N GLU A 187 4.10 -12.02 -15.52
CA GLU A 187 4.65 -13.09 -16.36
C GLU A 187 3.63 -14.21 -16.57
N GLY A 188 3.72 -14.85 -17.70
CA GLY A 188 2.84 -15.95 -18.04
C GLY A 188 3.16 -16.53 -19.41
N VAL A 189 2.23 -17.30 -19.97
CA VAL A 189 2.31 -17.83 -21.33
C VAL A 189 1.27 -17.09 -22.17
N ASP A 190 1.71 -16.39 -23.22
CA ASP A 190 0.86 -15.66 -24.14
C ASP A 190 0.13 -16.61 -25.10
N SER A 191 0.88 -17.53 -25.67
CA SER A 191 0.36 -18.51 -26.61
C SER A 191 1.17 -19.79 -26.59
N ILE A 192 0.57 -20.88 -27.10
CA ILE A 192 1.22 -22.17 -27.24
C ILE A 192 1.14 -22.61 -28.71
N THR A 193 2.27 -22.92 -29.30
CA THR A 193 2.32 -23.53 -30.63
C THR A 193 2.31 -25.04 -30.50
N TYR A 194 1.23 -25.66 -30.98
CA TYR A 194 1.08 -27.10 -31.08
C TYR A 194 1.46 -27.55 -32.48
N THR A 195 2.27 -28.61 -32.58
CA THR A 195 2.59 -29.29 -33.83
C THR A 195 2.05 -30.71 -33.78
N VAL A 196 0.99 -30.97 -34.52
CA VAL A 196 0.31 -32.26 -34.61
C VAL A 196 0.86 -33.00 -35.83
N VAL A 197 1.37 -34.20 -35.61
CA VAL A 197 2.02 -35.04 -36.64
C VAL A 197 1.20 -36.29 -36.87
N TYR A 198 0.89 -36.53 -38.13
CA TYR A 198 0.19 -37.71 -38.60
C TYR A 198 1.13 -38.57 -39.46
N THR A 199 0.99 -39.89 -39.39
CA THR A 199 1.68 -40.85 -40.24
C THR A 199 0.71 -41.39 -41.29
N GLY A 200 1.06 -41.21 -42.54
CA GLY A 200 0.25 -41.67 -43.70
C GLY A 200 0.71 -43.04 -44.21
N SER A 201 -0.25 -43.97 -44.30
CA SER A 201 -0.09 -45.29 -44.95
C SER A 201 -0.78 -45.25 -46.29
N GLU A 202 -0.12 -45.75 -47.37
CA GLU A 202 -0.68 -45.77 -48.69
C GLU A 202 -1.94 -46.67 -48.77
N ILE A 203 -3.01 -46.14 -49.33
CA ILE A 203 -4.24 -46.89 -49.58
C ILE A 203 -4.04 -47.71 -50.87
N VAL A 204 -3.65 -48.96 -50.71
CA VAL A 204 -3.53 -49.88 -51.88
C VAL A 204 -4.91 -50.38 -52.27
N PRO A 205 -5.41 -50.04 -53.50
CA PRO A 205 -6.68 -50.58 -53.91
C PRO A 205 -6.59 -52.11 -54.07
N VAL A 206 -7.41 -52.83 -53.35
CA VAL A 206 -7.52 -54.30 -53.52
C VAL A 206 -8.07 -54.56 -54.91
N LYS A 207 -7.21 -55.03 -55.85
CA LYS A 207 -7.69 -55.57 -57.12
C LYS A 207 -8.45 -56.86 -56.84
N THR A 208 -9.75 -56.82 -56.72
CA THR A 208 -10.59 -58.02 -56.78
C THR A 208 -10.49 -58.58 -58.14
N HIS A 209 -9.75 -59.72 -58.36
CA HIS A 209 -9.88 -60.58 -59.48
C HIS A 209 -11.31 -61.16 -59.41
N ILE A 210 -12.21 -60.57 -60.16
CA ILE A 210 -13.50 -61.19 -60.40
C ILE A 210 -13.25 -62.36 -61.35
N TRP A 211 -13.26 -63.56 -60.77
CA TRP A 211 -13.38 -64.77 -61.58
C TRP A 211 -14.81 -64.76 -62.19
N ASP A 212 -14.88 -64.55 -63.50
CA ASP A 212 -16.08 -64.57 -64.23
C ASP A 212 -16.62 -66.01 -64.32
N ASN A 213 -17.35 -66.45 -63.31
CA ASN A 213 -18.23 -67.61 -63.34
C ASN A 213 -19.59 -67.15 -62.86
N GLY A 214 -20.48 -66.94 -63.88
CA GLY A 214 -21.85 -66.49 -63.74
C GLY A 214 -22.61 -67.07 -62.53
N SER A 215 -22.69 -66.31 -61.50
CA SER A 215 -23.67 -66.46 -60.43
C SER A 215 -23.75 -65.15 -59.67
N LEU A 216 -24.92 -64.60 -59.60
CA LEU A 216 -25.28 -63.38 -58.89
C LEU A 216 -25.02 -63.58 -57.38
N ALA A 217 -23.98 -62.97 -56.86
CA ALA A 217 -23.79 -62.76 -55.42
C ALA A 217 -23.21 -61.36 -55.18
N ALA A 218 -23.87 -60.57 -54.36
CA ALA A 218 -23.50 -59.19 -54.01
C ALA A 218 -22.06 -59.12 -53.43
N PRO A 219 -21.29 -58.03 -53.68
CA PRO A 219 -19.94 -57.90 -53.13
C PRO A 219 -19.98 -57.56 -51.67
N LEU A 220 -19.43 -58.43 -50.82
CA LEU A 220 -19.08 -58.14 -49.44
C LEU A 220 -17.76 -57.32 -49.45
N LEU A 221 -17.81 -56.11 -49.02
CA LEU A 221 -16.62 -55.30 -48.80
C LEU A 221 -15.87 -55.82 -47.57
N ILE A 222 -14.77 -56.50 -47.75
CA ILE A 222 -13.87 -56.90 -46.66
C ILE A 222 -12.71 -55.87 -46.59
N ILE A 223 -12.70 -55.05 -45.55
CA ILE A 223 -11.57 -54.21 -45.24
C ILE A 223 -10.56 -55.07 -44.47
N ALA A 224 -9.45 -55.44 -45.13
CA ALA A 224 -8.33 -56.11 -44.45
C ALA A 224 -7.35 -55.09 -43.93
N ALA A 225 -7.32 -54.89 -42.61
CA ALA A 225 -6.26 -54.13 -41.94
C ALA A 225 -4.99 -55.05 -41.84
N VAL A 226 -3.94 -54.66 -42.51
CA VAL A 226 -2.62 -55.33 -42.35
C VAL A 226 -1.83 -54.57 -41.28
N LEU A 227 -1.74 -55.14 -40.10
CA LEU A 227 -0.79 -54.76 -39.08
C LEU A 227 0.62 -55.26 -39.51
N LEU A 228 1.53 -54.37 -39.87
CA LEU A 228 2.96 -54.64 -39.96
C LEU A 228 3.64 -54.09 -38.72
N CYS A 229 3.91 -54.95 -37.71
CA CYS A 229 4.93 -54.71 -36.73
C CYS A 229 6.32 -54.94 -37.40
N ALA A 230 7.18 -53.91 -37.38
CA ALA A 230 8.59 -54.08 -37.68
C ALA A 230 9.41 -53.22 -36.73
N GLY A 231 10.33 -53.87 -36.04
CA GLY A 231 11.33 -53.60 -35.07
C GLY A 231 12.02 -52.25 -34.93
#